data_07a922029765df3cc707d3c1be8eef24
#
_entry.id   07a922029765df3cc707d3c1be8eef24
#
_cell.length_a   1.000
_cell.length_b   1.000
_cell.length_c   1.000
_cell.angle_alpha   90.00
_cell.angle_beta   90.00
_cell.angle_gamma   90.00
#
_symmetry.space_group_name_H-M   'P 1'
#
loop_
_entity.id
_entity.type
_entity.pdbx_description
1 polymer ?
#
loop_
_entity_poly.entity_id
_entity_poly.type
_entity_poly.pdbx_seq_one_letter_code
_entity_poly.pdbx_strand_id
1 'polypeptide(L)'
;SAPRIIKFSPDGRFAYLICELKNYISVYSYKDGPRGPVFELLQTISTLNDYHSSGSAACVLRFSRDWKYVLCSNAGDNSIGIFKIDRETGKLEKICILPISGDYPKAADFFPDNRHIMSLNHETNTMTIFKINYEKKYFSMWGKPLKVETPNCILVSEIEKLPG
;
A
#
# COMPACT_ATOMS: atom_id res chain seq x y z
N SER A 1 -13.62 13.59 2.93
CA SER A 1 -12.82 12.37 2.72
C SER A 1 -13.35 11.67 1.49
N ALA A 2 -12.48 11.16 0.63
CA ALA A 2 -12.85 10.34 -0.52
C ALA A 2 -12.40 8.90 -0.22
N PRO A 3 -13.24 8.05 0.35
CA PRO A 3 -12.92 6.65 0.56
C PRO A 3 -12.74 5.98 -0.81
N ARG A 4 -11.67 5.18 -0.96
CA ARG A 4 -11.31 4.61 -2.25
C ARG A 4 -11.27 3.08 -2.24
N ILE A 5 -10.55 2.49 -1.30
CA ILE A 5 -10.37 1.04 -1.19
C ILE A 5 -10.55 0.63 0.26
N ILE A 6 -11.36 -0.41 0.48
CA ILE A 6 -11.45 -1.13 1.74
C ILE A 6 -10.93 -2.56 1.57
N LYS A 7 -10.17 -3.03 2.53
CA LYS A 7 -9.67 -4.41 2.62
C LYS A 7 -9.88 -4.96 4.01
N PHE A 8 -10.17 -6.23 4.10
CA PHE A 8 -10.35 -6.93 5.37
C PHE A 8 -9.14 -7.80 5.69
N SER A 9 -8.82 -7.95 6.97
CA SER A 9 -7.84 -8.95 7.42
C SER A 9 -8.33 -10.36 7.11
N PRO A 10 -7.43 -11.35 6.92
CA PRO A 10 -7.83 -12.72 6.57
C PRO A 10 -8.73 -13.39 7.61
N ASP A 11 -8.60 -13.00 8.86
CA ASP A 11 -9.41 -13.49 9.98
C ASP A 11 -10.73 -12.73 10.17
N GLY A 12 -10.98 -11.72 9.33
CA GLY A 12 -12.20 -10.92 9.34
C GLY A 12 -12.34 -9.97 10.53
N ARG A 13 -11.33 -9.82 11.40
CA ARG A 13 -11.43 -8.97 12.59
C ARG A 13 -11.26 -7.49 12.32
N PHE A 14 -10.54 -7.14 11.26
CA PHE A 14 -10.17 -5.75 10.98
C PHE A 14 -10.48 -5.36 9.53
N ALA A 15 -10.81 -4.09 9.34
CA ALA A 15 -10.98 -3.48 8.03
C ALA A 15 -10.08 -2.25 7.89
N TYR A 16 -9.47 -2.09 6.73
CA TYR A 16 -8.54 -1.01 6.40
C TYR A 16 -9.11 -0.21 5.24
N LEU A 17 -9.36 1.06 5.45
CA LEU A 17 -9.96 1.98 4.48
C LEU A 17 -8.95 3.07 4.13
N ILE A 18 -8.53 3.14 2.87
CA ILE A 18 -7.73 4.27 2.39
C ILE A 18 -8.63 5.40 1.89
N CYS A 19 -8.33 6.62 2.33
CA CYS A 19 -9.03 7.83 1.95
C CYS A 19 -8.12 8.68 1.05
N GLU A 20 -8.51 8.76 -0.23
CA GLU A 20 -7.72 9.36 -1.31
C GLU A 20 -7.34 10.82 -1.04
N LEU A 21 -8.33 11.71 -0.95
CA LEU A 21 -8.11 13.16 -0.85
C LEU A 21 -7.63 13.63 0.52
N LYS A 22 -7.68 12.80 1.53
CA LYS A 22 -7.22 13.11 2.89
C LYS A 22 -5.92 12.43 3.25
N ASN A 23 -5.41 11.56 2.36
CA ASN A 23 -4.12 10.88 2.51
C ASN A 23 -3.96 10.20 3.88
N TYR A 24 -4.94 9.37 4.25
CA TYR A 24 -4.85 8.56 5.46
C TYR A 24 -5.46 7.17 5.26
N ILE A 25 -5.07 6.25 6.13
CA ILE A 25 -5.69 4.94 6.30
C ILE A 25 -6.45 4.95 7.62
N SER A 26 -7.73 4.59 7.58
CA SER A 26 -8.53 4.30 8.77
C SER A 26 -8.55 2.79 9.01
N VAL A 27 -8.29 2.40 10.25
CA VAL A 27 -8.37 1.02 10.71
C VAL A 27 -9.59 0.87 11.60
N TYR A 28 -10.40 -0.12 11.30
CA TYR A 28 -11.61 -0.45 12.06
C TYR A 28 -11.53 -1.87 12.60
N SER A 29 -12.08 -2.11 13.80
CA SER A 29 -12.52 -3.45 14.14
C SER A 29 -13.79 -3.77 13.36
N TYR A 30 -13.96 -5.04 13.04
CA TYR A 30 -15.13 -5.53 12.32
C TYR A 30 -15.70 -6.76 13.01
N LYS A 31 -17.00 -6.83 13.12
CA LYS A 31 -17.74 -8.01 13.57
C LYS A 31 -19.14 -8.03 12.98
N ASP A 32 -19.67 -9.20 12.78
CA ASP A 32 -21.09 -9.38 12.49
C ASP A 32 -21.91 -9.17 13.76
N GLY A 33 -22.90 -8.30 13.67
CA GLY A 33 -23.85 -8.04 14.74
C GLY A 33 -25.25 -8.53 14.39
N PRO A 34 -26.16 -8.64 15.35
CA PRO A 34 -27.52 -9.17 15.13
C PRO A 34 -28.39 -8.31 14.20
N ARG A 35 -27.98 -7.08 13.92
CA ARG A 35 -28.64 -6.14 13.01
C ARG A 35 -27.78 -5.74 11.80
N GLY A 36 -26.70 -6.47 11.53
CA GLY A 36 -25.75 -6.21 10.45
C GLY A 36 -24.32 -5.92 10.93
N PRO A 37 -23.41 -5.62 10.02
CA PRO A 37 -22.00 -5.41 10.32
C PRO A 37 -21.77 -4.21 11.23
N VAL A 38 -20.86 -4.35 12.19
CA VAL A 38 -20.45 -3.31 13.14
C VAL A 38 -18.99 -2.98 12.89
N PHE A 39 -18.71 -1.68 12.70
CA PHE A 39 -17.38 -1.13 12.53
C PHE A 39 -17.09 -0.13 13.68
N GLU A 40 -15.97 -0.29 14.36
CA GLU A 40 -15.48 0.67 15.35
C GLU A 40 -14.12 1.20 14.92
N LEU A 41 -13.96 2.52 14.84
CA LEU A 41 -12.70 3.15 14.45
C LEU A 41 -11.63 2.92 15.53
N LEU A 42 -10.51 2.28 15.16
CA LEU A 42 -9.38 2.00 16.05
C LEU A 42 -8.23 2.98 15.86
N GLN A 43 -8.01 3.44 14.61
CA GLN A 43 -6.88 4.30 14.25
C GLN A 43 -7.15 5.06 12.96
N THR A 44 -6.59 6.26 12.88
CA THR A 44 -6.36 6.97 11.61
C THR A 44 -4.88 7.31 11.52
N ILE A 45 -4.22 6.94 10.42
CA ILE A 45 -2.78 7.17 10.22
C ILE A 45 -2.53 7.81 8.86
N SER A 46 -1.70 8.86 8.82
CA SER A 46 -1.35 9.55 7.57
C SER A 46 -0.51 8.66 6.66
N THR A 47 -0.80 8.71 5.34
CA THR A 47 0.01 8.09 4.30
C THR A 47 1.18 8.97 3.85
N LEU A 48 1.28 10.19 4.36
CA LEU A 48 2.30 11.18 4.04
C LEU A 48 3.23 11.44 5.23
N ASN A 49 4.42 11.95 4.94
CA ASN A 49 5.29 12.55 5.94
C ASN A 49 4.83 13.97 6.29
N ASP A 50 5.43 14.57 7.32
CA ASP A 50 5.14 15.96 7.73
C ASP A 50 5.51 16.95 6.62
N TYR A 51 6.59 16.65 5.88
CA TYR A 51 7.01 17.40 4.69
C TYR A 51 6.59 16.63 3.43
N HIS A 52 5.52 17.04 2.79
CA HIS A 52 4.96 16.39 1.61
C HIS A 52 4.49 17.41 0.57
N SER A 53 4.36 16.96 -0.67
CA SER A 53 3.79 17.78 -1.75
C SER A 53 2.32 18.07 -1.52
N SER A 54 1.88 19.28 -1.85
CA SER A 54 0.46 19.64 -1.88
C SER A 54 -0.25 18.89 -3.02
N GLY A 55 -1.54 18.61 -2.85
CA GLY A 55 -2.35 17.97 -3.90
C GLY A 55 -2.11 16.48 -4.07
N SER A 56 -1.52 15.81 -3.07
CA SER A 56 -1.36 14.36 -3.09
C SER A 56 -2.70 13.62 -2.96
N ALA A 57 -2.76 12.43 -3.56
CA ALA A 57 -3.88 11.50 -3.48
C ALA A 57 -3.38 10.09 -3.19
N ALA A 58 -3.86 9.50 -2.10
CA ALA A 58 -3.54 8.12 -1.76
C ALA A 58 -4.30 7.16 -2.68
N CYS A 59 -3.57 6.36 -3.49
CA CYS A 59 -4.17 5.61 -4.59
C CYS A 59 -4.43 4.14 -4.31
N VAL A 60 -3.48 3.43 -3.73
CA VAL A 60 -3.59 1.98 -3.52
C VAL A 60 -3.46 1.60 -2.05
N LEU A 61 -3.98 0.42 -1.75
CA LEU A 61 -3.82 -0.26 -0.48
C LEU A 61 -3.56 -1.74 -0.79
N ARG A 62 -2.36 -2.23 -0.52
CA ARG A 62 -1.93 -3.60 -0.79
C ARG A 62 -1.27 -4.20 0.44
N PHE A 63 -1.46 -5.50 0.62
CA PHE A 63 -0.92 -6.24 1.75
C PHE A 63 0.15 -7.20 1.27
N SER A 64 1.22 -7.36 2.09
CA SER A 64 2.18 -8.44 1.89
C SER A 64 1.48 -9.80 2.01
N ARG A 65 2.00 -10.83 1.34
CA ARG A 65 1.37 -12.17 1.33
C ARG A 65 1.25 -12.76 2.72
N ASP A 66 2.19 -12.46 3.58
CA ASP A 66 2.21 -12.90 4.97
C ASP A 66 1.40 -12.01 5.94
N TRP A 67 0.73 -10.97 5.42
CA TRP A 67 -0.08 -10.02 6.21
C TRP A 67 0.66 -9.35 7.37
N LYS A 68 1.95 -9.15 7.22
CA LYS A 68 2.74 -8.38 8.20
C LYS A 68 2.84 -6.91 7.86
N TYR A 69 2.67 -6.59 6.57
CA TYR A 69 2.86 -5.24 6.07
C TYR A 69 1.75 -4.84 5.12
N VAL A 70 1.52 -3.54 5.06
CA VAL A 70 0.67 -2.91 4.07
C VAL A 70 1.45 -1.78 3.39
N LEU A 71 1.25 -1.59 2.10
CA LEU A 71 1.73 -0.44 1.36
C LEU A 71 0.57 0.41 0.84
N CYS A 72 0.84 1.70 0.69
CA CYS A 72 0.03 2.62 -0.09
C CYS A 72 0.91 3.43 -1.05
N SER A 73 0.36 3.91 -2.15
CA SER A 73 1.02 4.89 -3.01
C SER A 73 0.34 6.25 -2.88
N ASN A 74 1.11 7.32 -2.99
CA ASN A 74 0.67 8.70 -2.91
C ASN A 74 0.98 9.38 -4.24
N ALA A 75 -0.04 9.46 -5.12
CA ALA A 75 0.06 10.18 -6.38
C ALA A 75 0.09 11.69 -6.11
N GLY A 76 0.97 12.41 -6.79
CA GLY A 76 1.23 13.83 -6.51
C GLY A 76 2.36 14.06 -5.52
N ASP A 77 2.44 13.33 -4.42
CA ASP A 77 3.63 13.29 -3.55
C ASP A 77 4.73 12.38 -4.11
N ASN A 78 4.40 11.55 -5.08
CA ASN A 78 5.34 10.62 -5.73
C ASN A 78 6.07 9.71 -4.75
N SER A 79 5.33 9.20 -3.76
CA SER A 79 5.88 8.36 -2.69
C SER A 79 5.12 7.05 -2.50
N ILE A 80 5.77 6.11 -1.84
CA ILE A 80 5.16 4.89 -1.29
C ILE A 80 5.34 4.89 0.21
N GLY A 81 4.25 4.65 0.93
CA GLY A 81 4.24 4.38 2.36
C GLY A 81 4.20 2.88 2.64
N ILE A 82 5.01 2.43 3.59
CA ILE A 82 5.02 1.06 4.10
C ILE A 82 4.75 1.11 5.60
N PHE A 83 3.82 0.25 6.04
CA PHE A 83 3.38 0.15 7.43
C PHE A 83 3.44 -1.30 7.88
N LYS A 84 3.81 -1.51 9.14
CA LYS A 84 3.73 -2.81 9.82
C LYS A 84 2.34 -2.97 10.44
N ILE A 85 1.79 -4.16 10.38
CA ILE A 85 0.51 -4.50 10.99
C ILE A 85 0.77 -5.18 12.33
N ASP A 86 0.18 -4.62 13.38
CA ASP A 86 0.01 -5.33 14.65
C ASP A 86 -1.20 -6.27 14.53
N ARG A 87 -0.97 -7.56 14.47
CA ARG A 87 -2.01 -8.58 14.27
C ARG A 87 -3.01 -8.70 15.42
N GLU A 88 -2.61 -8.32 16.63
CA GLU A 88 -3.50 -8.39 17.81
C GLU A 88 -4.48 -7.23 17.83
N THR A 89 -4.02 -6.03 17.52
CA THR A 89 -4.81 -4.81 17.59
C THR A 89 -5.32 -4.32 16.24
N GLY A 90 -4.82 -4.87 15.12
CA GLY A 90 -5.07 -4.41 13.76
C GLY A 90 -4.38 -3.09 13.41
N LYS A 91 -3.76 -2.39 14.37
CA LYS A 91 -3.17 -1.08 14.18
C LYS A 91 -1.93 -1.12 13.29
N LEU A 92 -1.66 0.03 12.67
CA LEU A 92 -0.55 0.22 11.76
C LEU A 92 0.56 1.05 12.42
N GLU A 93 1.80 0.61 12.24
CA GLU A 93 3.02 1.36 12.57
C GLU A 93 3.69 1.79 11.27
N LYS A 94 3.96 3.08 11.11
CA LYS A 94 4.69 3.62 9.94
C LYS A 94 6.13 3.11 9.95
N ILE A 95 6.53 2.40 8.89
CA ILE A 95 7.92 1.97 8.67
C ILE A 95 8.68 3.05 7.93
N CYS A 96 8.23 3.42 6.75
CA CYS A 96 8.79 4.52 5.96
C CYS A 96 7.76 5.04 4.96
N ILE A 97 7.94 6.30 4.57
CA ILE A 97 7.30 6.92 3.40
C ILE A 97 8.43 7.56 2.62
N LEU A 98 8.72 7.03 1.44
CA LEU A 98 9.86 7.44 0.64
C LEU A 98 9.44 7.74 -0.80
N PRO A 99 10.10 8.72 -1.44
CA PRO A 99 9.87 9.02 -2.85
C PRO A 99 10.24 7.82 -3.71
N ILE A 100 9.52 7.68 -4.81
CA ILE A 100 9.81 6.73 -5.87
C ILE A 100 10.62 7.39 -6.99
N SER A 101 11.19 6.56 -7.87
CA SER A 101 11.83 7.05 -9.09
C SER A 101 10.80 7.04 -10.22
N GLY A 102 10.06 8.13 -10.37
CA GLY A 102 8.98 8.33 -11.33
C GLY A 102 7.88 9.21 -10.77
N ASP A 103 6.87 9.51 -11.58
CA ASP A 103 5.79 10.39 -11.21
C ASP A 103 4.43 9.72 -11.29
N TYR A 104 3.58 10.08 -10.34
CA TYR A 104 2.20 9.68 -10.24
C TYR A 104 2.02 8.14 -10.12
N PRO A 105 2.40 7.54 -8.97
CA PRO A 105 2.28 6.09 -8.74
C PRO A 105 0.82 5.68 -8.56
N LYS A 106 0.13 5.39 -9.65
CA LYS A 106 -1.28 4.95 -9.66
C LYS A 106 -1.47 3.56 -9.10
N ALA A 107 -0.48 2.69 -9.25
CA ALA A 107 -0.51 1.33 -8.74
C ALA A 107 0.83 0.94 -8.15
N ALA A 108 0.78 0.13 -7.11
CA ALA A 108 1.94 -0.52 -6.50
C ALA A 108 1.49 -1.83 -5.88
N ASP A 109 2.38 -2.81 -5.80
CA ASP A 109 2.09 -4.08 -5.13
C ASP A 109 3.38 -4.74 -4.61
N PHE A 110 3.21 -5.69 -3.69
CA PHE A 110 4.29 -6.56 -3.23
C PHE A 110 4.55 -7.70 -4.22
N PHE A 111 5.81 -8.08 -4.36
CA PHE A 111 6.14 -9.39 -4.90
C PHE A 111 5.80 -10.50 -3.89
N PRO A 112 5.65 -11.77 -4.36
CA PRO A 112 5.33 -12.89 -3.47
C PRO A 112 6.35 -13.14 -2.36
N ASP A 113 7.59 -12.70 -2.55
CA ASP A 113 8.67 -12.82 -1.56
C ASP A 113 8.55 -11.86 -0.37
N ASN A 114 7.59 -10.94 -0.38
CA ASN A 114 7.38 -9.87 0.61
C ASN A 114 8.60 -8.96 0.86
N ARG A 115 9.60 -9.01 -0.02
CA ARG A 115 10.85 -8.22 0.07
C ARG A 115 11.00 -7.22 -1.05
N HIS A 116 10.32 -7.44 -2.15
CA HIS A 116 10.30 -6.53 -3.27
C HIS A 116 8.90 -5.94 -3.45
N ILE A 117 8.87 -4.73 -3.94
CA ILE A 117 7.64 -4.03 -4.36
C ILE A 117 7.87 -3.44 -5.74
N MET A 118 6.80 -3.20 -6.45
CA MET A 118 6.84 -2.45 -7.71
C MET A 118 5.87 -1.28 -7.66
N SER A 119 6.21 -0.23 -8.38
CA SER A 119 5.40 0.96 -8.61
C SER A 119 5.17 1.16 -10.09
N LEU A 120 3.93 1.43 -10.48
CA LEU A 120 3.56 1.86 -11.83
C LEU A 120 3.39 3.37 -11.83
N ASN A 121 4.32 4.06 -12.50
CA ASN A 121 4.42 5.52 -12.53
C ASN A 121 3.78 6.04 -13.81
N HIS A 122 2.54 6.51 -13.70
CA HIS A 122 1.66 6.82 -14.84
C HIS A 122 2.20 7.95 -15.71
N GLU A 123 2.66 9.05 -15.11
CA GLU A 123 3.11 10.24 -15.84
C GLU A 123 4.48 10.05 -16.48
N THR A 124 5.36 9.27 -15.86
CA THR A 124 6.69 8.96 -16.42
C THR A 124 6.73 7.73 -17.31
N ASN A 125 5.61 7.04 -17.50
CA ASN A 125 5.51 5.83 -18.33
C ASN A 125 6.55 4.76 -17.93
N THR A 126 6.68 4.52 -16.62
CA THR A 126 7.67 3.57 -16.11
C THR A 126 7.07 2.63 -15.06
N MET A 127 7.70 1.47 -14.95
CA MET A 127 7.60 0.59 -13.80
C MET A 127 8.94 0.56 -13.08
N THR A 128 8.93 0.80 -11.78
CA THR A 128 10.12 0.72 -10.92
C THR A 128 9.96 -0.39 -9.90
N ILE A 129 11.04 -1.14 -9.67
CA ILE A 129 11.09 -2.19 -8.66
C ILE A 129 12.00 -1.73 -7.54
N PHE A 130 11.61 -2.03 -6.30
CA PHE A 130 12.36 -1.68 -5.10
C PHE A 130 12.54 -2.92 -4.22
N LYS A 131 13.66 -2.94 -3.50
CA LYS A 131 13.93 -3.89 -2.43
C LYS A 131 13.75 -3.22 -1.08
N ILE A 132 13.00 -3.85 -0.17
CA ILE A 132 12.69 -3.32 1.15
C ILE A 132 13.70 -3.86 2.18
N ASN A 133 14.14 -2.97 3.05
CA ASN A 133 14.82 -3.30 4.30
C ASN A 133 13.94 -2.85 5.48
N TYR A 134 13.19 -3.77 6.04
CA TYR A 134 12.25 -3.50 7.12
C TYR A 134 12.95 -3.09 8.43
N GLU A 135 14.12 -3.65 8.72
CA GLU A 135 14.89 -3.36 9.93
C GLU A 135 15.43 -1.93 9.90
N LYS A 136 15.99 -1.53 8.77
CA LYS A 136 16.55 -0.18 8.57
C LYS A 136 15.50 0.83 8.11
N LYS A 137 14.26 0.40 7.93
CA LYS A 137 13.09 1.23 7.60
C LYS A 137 13.26 2.06 6.31
N TYR A 138 13.74 1.42 5.23
CA TYR A 138 13.83 2.03 3.90
C TYR A 138 13.59 1.00 2.80
N PHE A 139 13.37 1.50 1.59
CA PHE A 139 13.49 0.72 0.35
C PHE A 139 14.39 1.44 -0.65
N SER A 140 15.02 0.69 -1.53
CA SER A 140 15.90 1.23 -2.57
C SER A 140 15.57 0.60 -3.92
N MET A 141 15.81 1.34 -4.98
CA MET A 141 15.55 0.88 -6.35
C MET A 141 16.35 -0.39 -6.65
N TRP A 142 15.68 -1.38 -7.24
CA TRP A 142 16.24 -2.66 -7.67
C TRP A 142 16.25 -2.73 -9.19
N GLY A 143 17.40 -2.48 -9.79
CA GLY A 143 17.56 -2.41 -11.24
C GLY A 143 17.15 -1.05 -11.82
N LYS A 144 17.08 -1.00 -13.16
CA LYS A 144 16.66 0.20 -13.88
C LYS A 144 15.14 0.22 -14.05
N PRO A 145 14.51 1.41 -14.13
CA PRO A 145 13.11 1.51 -14.48
C PRO A 145 12.84 0.86 -15.85
N LEU A 146 11.72 0.17 -15.95
CA LEU A 146 11.22 -0.42 -17.19
C LEU A 146 10.21 0.52 -17.84
N LYS A 147 10.28 0.68 -19.16
CA LYS A 147 9.30 1.48 -19.91
C LYS A 147 7.98 0.71 -20.01
N VAL A 148 6.89 1.32 -19.54
CA VAL A 148 5.53 0.81 -19.64
C VAL A 148 4.63 2.00 -19.93
N GLU A 149 3.98 2.05 -21.08
CA GLU A 149 3.16 3.20 -21.46
C GLU A 149 1.88 3.29 -20.67
N THR A 150 1.60 4.44 -20.09
CA THR A 150 0.40 4.78 -19.31
C THR A 150 -0.05 3.68 -18.35
N PRO A 151 0.87 3.16 -17.50
CA PRO A 151 0.54 2.03 -16.62
C PRO A 151 -0.48 2.47 -15.56
N ASN A 152 -1.49 1.62 -15.31
CA ASN A 152 -2.62 2.02 -14.49
C ASN A 152 -3.02 0.99 -13.42
N CYS A 153 -2.80 -0.29 -13.69
CA CYS A 153 -3.17 -1.37 -12.79
C CYS A 153 -2.11 -2.46 -12.77
N ILE A 154 -1.95 -3.11 -11.63
CA ILE A 154 -1.01 -4.19 -11.43
C ILE A 154 -1.69 -5.36 -10.71
N LEU A 155 -1.39 -6.55 -11.16
CA LEU A 155 -1.71 -7.80 -10.49
C LEU A 155 -0.45 -8.64 -10.43
N VAL A 156 -0.04 -9.00 -9.22
CA VAL A 156 1.08 -9.91 -8.99
C VAL A 156 0.51 -11.26 -8.56
N SER A 157 0.77 -12.31 -9.34
CA SER A 157 0.39 -13.68 -9.03
C SER A 157 1.61 -14.59 -8.98
N GLU A 158 1.53 -15.65 -8.19
CA GLU A 158 2.47 -16.75 -8.27
C GLU A 158 2.13 -17.61 -9.49
N ILE A 159 3.15 -17.96 -10.26
CA ILE A 159 3.00 -18.94 -11.33
C ILE A 159 3.24 -20.31 -10.68
N GLU A 160 2.20 -21.12 -10.58
CA GLU A 160 2.39 -22.54 -10.27
C GLU A 160 3.24 -23.14 -11.38
N LYS A 161 4.36 -23.78 -11.02
CA LYS A 161 5.13 -24.55 -11.99
C LYS A 161 4.21 -25.65 -12.49
N LEU A 162 3.84 -25.58 -13.77
CA LEU A 162 3.18 -26.69 -14.41
C LEU A 162 4.06 -27.93 -14.23
N PRO A 163 3.49 -29.07 -13.84
CA PRO A 163 4.26 -30.34 -13.79
C PRO A 163 4.84 -30.57 -15.17
N GLY A 164 6.19 -30.72 -15.23
CA GLY A 164 6.92 -31.03 -16.44
C GLY A 164 6.68 -32.45 -16.91
#